data_2e16ee174c1a1d830a315222314edaf8
#
_entry.id   2e16ee174c1a1d830a315222314edaf8
#
_cell.length_a   1.000
_cell.length_b   1.000
_cell.length_c   1.000
_cell.angle_alpha   90.00
_cell.angle_beta   90.00
_cell.angle_gamma   90.00
#
_symmetry.space_group_name_H-M   'P 1'
#
loop_
_entity.id
_entity.type
_entity.pdbx_description
1 polymer ?
#
loop_
_entity_poly.entity_id
_entity_poly.type
_entity_poly.pdbx_seq_one_letter_code
_entity_poly.pdbx_strand_id
1 'polypeptide(L)'
;MTAAPESASTWLDRLLRAGRASDRDVLLDLLALIVLALLLMATGLGLRDPWPADEPRFALVAQDMLRSGDWLFPRVGGDLYADKPPLFFWLMAASMALTGSLRVGFLLPSLLAGIGTALLVYDLLRRARGREVALAGAFVLLITFQFVWQARQAQIDGVLCFITTLSLYGLLRHLVLGPAPGWYLLGWAAAGFGVITKGVGFLPLLALIPHAILARRGWPAPAPGPRGLPLAGAATLLVAIGVWFVPMMIASSAGGDLLDYRNEILFKQTVTRYADAWHHHEPVWYYFTNVIPALWLPLIALVPWLWPRWRMALRDRDTLVAVLLCWVVIVLAFFSLSSGKRGVYVLPAVPALAMAAAPWLPELLRARGPRRLAFVLATLLTALTAAAAVYFAVDSRAAARIVDQDLRQLILPLAIVAIAGAAAIWLLRERDGWLAYAATLGILLATTGFVVYPRIDADRSGRAFMARVEEASAGIAELGLIGAKEQYLLQLRRSTTNFGHARWREDAAEAADASAWLAARPGRALLMTRTALEACFQGATAVDMGRENRKRWYLVTGHADPGCVERGDRSRARLYLPPNASLNTDG
;
A
#
# COMPACT_ATOMS: atom_id res chain seq x y z
N MET A 1 27.37 50.07 20.33
CA MET A 1 26.55 49.43 19.30
C MET A 1 27.36 48.26 18.71
N THR A 2 27.27 47.09 19.28
CA THR A 2 27.90 45.86 18.78
C THR A 2 26.92 45.19 17.81
N ALA A 3 27.28 45.10 16.54
CA ALA A 3 26.55 44.39 15.53
C ALA A 3 26.35 42.94 15.96
N ALA A 4 25.07 42.50 16.03
CA ALA A 4 24.74 41.10 16.25
C ALA A 4 25.31 40.26 15.10
N PRO A 5 25.93 39.09 15.34
CA PRO A 5 26.44 38.24 14.29
C PRO A 5 25.30 37.82 13.37
N GLU A 6 25.44 38.05 12.07
CA GLU A 6 24.56 37.53 11.03
C GLU A 6 24.36 36.03 11.26
N SER A 7 23.14 35.64 11.55
CA SER A 7 22.78 34.23 11.70
C SER A 7 23.12 33.52 10.40
N ALA A 8 24.10 32.61 10.44
CA ALA A 8 24.40 31.74 9.30
C ALA A 8 23.10 31.10 8.82
N SER A 9 22.71 31.46 7.59
CA SER A 9 21.46 30.94 6.99
C SER A 9 21.48 29.41 7.03
N THR A 10 20.42 28.82 7.58
CA THR A 10 20.27 27.36 7.59
C THR A 10 20.23 26.86 6.14
N TRP A 11 20.59 25.59 5.89
CA TRP A 11 20.46 24.97 4.56
C TRP A 11 19.02 25.11 4.04
N LEU A 12 18.02 25.06 4.95
CA LEU A 12 16.59 25.25 4.66
C LEU A 12 16.34 26.66 4.11
N ASP A 13 16.97 27.72 4.67
CA ASP A 13 16.83 29.09 4.17
C ASP A 13 17.42 29.24 2.78
N ARG A 14 18.47 28.49 2.45
CA ARG A 14 19.06 28.47 1.09
C ARG A 14 18.15 27.80 0.08
N LEU A 15 17.48 26.70 0.48
CA LEU A 15 16.60 25.92 -0.36
C LEU A 15 15.25 26.64 -0.62
N LEU A 16 14.78 27.41 0.36
CA LEU A 16 13.49 28.10 0.33
C LEU A 16 13.58 29.57 -0.15
N ARG A 17 14.75 30.10 -0.54
CA ARG A 17 14.87 31.51 -0.97
C ARG A 17 13.94 31.80 -2.14
N ALA A 18 13.01 32.74 -1.90
CA ALA A 18 11.97 33.15 -2.82
C ALA A 18 12.52 34.04 -3.94
N GLY A 19 12.39 33.58 -5.17
CA GLY A 19 12.43 34.36 -6.40
C GLY A 19 11.28 33.89 -7.30
N ARG A 20 10.90 34.67 -8.32
CA ARG A 20 10.07 34.11 -9.41
C ARG A 20 10.84 32.90 -9.97
N ALA A 21 10.33 31.70 -9.76
CA ALA A 21 10.96 30.47 -10.23
C ALA A 21 11.13 30.52 -11.75
N SER A 22 12.35 30.44 -12.22
CA SER A 22 12.64 30.17 -13.62
C SER A 22 12.29 28.68 -13.92
N ASP A 23 12.14 28.32 -15.17
CA ASP A 23 11.93 26.94 -15.57
C ASP A 23 13.06 26.01 -15.04
N ARG A 24 14.27 26.53 -14.97
CA ARG A 24 15.42 25.85 -14.37
C ARG A 24 15.22 25.58 -12.88
N ASP A 25 14.69 26.56 -12.13
CA ASP A 25 14.43 26.37 -10.70
C ASP A 25 13.37 25.29 -10.47
N VAL A 26 12.30 25.29 -11.29
CA VAL A 26 11.26 24.26 -11.23
C VAL A 26 11.84 22.87 -11.52
N LEU A 27 12.69 22.74 -12.53
CA LEU A 27 13.35 21.46 -12.84
C LEU A 27 14.23 21.00 -11.69
N LEU A 28 15.01 21.88 -11.09
CA LEU A 28 15.85 21.56 -9.93
C LEU A 28 15.02 21.15 -8.72
N ASP A 29 13.89 21.79 -8.47
CA ASP A 29 12.97 21.44 -7.40
C ASP A 29 12.37 20.03 -7.62
N LEU A 30 11.91 19.75 -8.83
CA LEU A 30 11.37 18.42 -9.18
C LEU A 30 12.43 17.34 -9.02
N LEU A 31 13.66 17.58 -9.51
CA LEU A 31 14.76 16.64 -9.34
C LEU A 31 15.10 16.42 -7.85
N ALA A 32 15.16 17.48 -7.05
CA ALA A 32 15.42 17.38 -5.62
C ALA A 32 14.33 16.58 -4.89
N LEU A 33 13.05 16.80 -5.22
CA LEU A 33 11.94 16.06 -4.65
C LEU A 33 11.95 14.59 -5.09
N ILE A 34 12.27 14.29 -6.35
CA ILE A 34 12.41 12.91 -6.85
C ILE A 34 13.57 12.22 -6.12
N VAL A 35 14.73 12.86 -5.99
CA VAL A 35 15.88 12.28 -5.28
C VAL A 35 15.52 12.01 -3.81
N LEU A 36 14.88 12.98 -3.13
CA LEU A 36 14.45 12.78 -1.75
C LEU A 36 13.43 11.63 -1.64
N ALA A 37 12.46 11.57 -2.55
CA ALA A 37 11.48 10.49 -2.58
C ALA A 37 12.15 9.13 -2.81
N LEU A 38 13.10 9.02 -3.75
CA LEU A 38 13.86 7.79 -3.98
C LEU A 38 14.69 7.38 -2.76
N LEU A 39 15.36 8.32 -2.10
CA LEU A 39 16.12 8.05 -0.87
C LEU A 39 15.24 7.53 0.26
N LEU A 40 13.99 7.96 0.35
CA LEU A 40 13.07 7.54 1.40
C LEU A 40 12.26 6.30 1.01
N MET A 41 11.84 6.17 -0.25
CA MET A 41 10.86 5.16 -0.68
C MET A 41 11.49 3.98 -1.43
N ALA A 42 12.59 4.18 -2.19
CA ALA A 42 13.16 3.14 -3.05
C ALA A 42 14.21 2.26 -2.36
N THR A 43 14.62 2.60 -1.11
CA THR A 43 15.62 1.81 -0.38
C THR A 43 15.11 0.39 -0.12
N GLY A 44 15.89 -0.61 -0.57
CA GLY A 44 15.52 -2.02 -0.48
C GLY A 44 14.64 -2.53 -1.62
N LEU A 45 14.40 -1.73 -2.66
CA LEU A 45 13.72 -2.19 -3.87
C LEU A 45 14.50 -3.35 -4.50
N GLY A 46 13.80 -4.46 -4.80
CA GLY A 46 14.42 -5.67 -5.35
C GLY A 46 15.10 -6.59 -4.34
N LEU A 47 15.19 -6.22 -3.06
CA LEU A 47 15.88 -7.00 -2.02
C LEU A 47 14.97 -7.93 -1.21
N ARG A 48 13.68 -7.99 -1.54
CA ARG A 48 12.72 -8.89 -0.91
C ARG A 48 11.71 -9.42 -1.93
N ASP A 49 11.12 -10.55 -1.61
CA ASP A 49 9.94 -11.10 -2.27
C ASP A 49 8.65 -10.43 -1.73
N PRO A 50 7.48 -10.65 -2.34
CA PRO A 50 6.20 -10.22 -1.77
C PRO A 50 5.93 -10.89 -0.41
N TRP A 51 5.55 -10.09 0.60
CA TRP A 51 5.29 -10.57 1.95
C TRP A 51 3.79 -10.60 2.30
N PRO A 52 3.32 -11.59 3.07
CA PRO A 52 1.95 -11.57 3.58
C PRO A 52 1.63 -10.26 4.34
N ALA A 53 0.34 -9.80 4.36
CA ALA A 53 -0.85 -10.57 3.93
C ALA A 53 -1.27 -10.34 2.46
N ASP A 54 -1.10 -9.15 1.89
CA ASP A 54 -1.74 -8.76 0.62
C ASP A 54 -0.80 -8.92 -0.60
N GLU A 55 0.50 -8.62 -0.43
CA GLU A 55 1.45 -8.53 -1.55
C GLU A 55 1.59 -9.82 -2.36
N PRO A 56 1.69 -11.03 -1.75
CA PRO A 56 1.80 -12.27 -2.51
C PRO A 56 0.59 -12.52 -3.40
N ARG A 57 -0.61 -12.21 -2.90
CA ARG A 57 -1.86 -12.36 -3.65
C ARG A 57 -1.88 -11.46 -4.87
N PHE A 58 -1.53 -10.20 -4.70
CA PHE A 58 -1.51 -9.23 -5.79
C PHE A 58 -0.44 -9.57 -6.83
N ALA A 59 0.71 -10.05 -6.38
CA ALA A 59 1.79 -10.50 -7.25
C ALA A 59 1.37 -11.74 -8.07
N LEU A 60 0.69 -12.71 -7.46
CA LEU A 60 0.14 -13.87 -8.17
C LEU A 60 -0.87 -13.48 -9.24
N VAL A 61 -1.81 -12.57 -8.91
CA VAL A 61 -2.79 -12.10 -9.89
C VAL A 61 -2.08 -11.45 -11.09
N ALA A 62 -1.09 -10.59 -10.83
CA ALA A 62 -0.35 -9.93 -11.89
C ALA A 62 0.46 -10.90 -12.76
N GLN A 63 1.10 -11.92 -12.16
CA GLN A 63 1.80 -12.97 -12.88
C GLN A 63 0.85 -13.85 -13.71
N ASP A 64 -0.33 -14.18 -13.14
CA ASP A 64 -1.32 -14.97 -13.84
C ASP A 64 -1.87 -14.24 -15.08
N MET A 65 -2.13 -12.93 -14.97
CA MET A 65 -2.51 -12.08 -16.10
C MET A 65 -1.45 -12.07 -17.22
N LEU A 66 -0.16 -11.97 -16.85
CA LEU A 66 0.94 -12.01 -17.84
C LEU A 66 1.02 -13.36 -18.55
N ARG A 67 0.80 -14.46 -17.82
CA ARG A 67 0.91 -15.81 -18.37
C ARG A 67 -0.30 -16.20 -19.20
N SER A 68 -1.51 -15.94 -18.69
CA SER A 68 -2.76 -16.36 -19.33
C SER A 68 -3.22 -15.43 -20.46
N GLY A 69 -2.78 -14.15 -20.42
CA GLY A 69 -3.32 -13.10 -21.28
C GLY A 69 -4.74 -12.67 -20.91
N ASP A 70 -5.31 -13.17 -19.79
CA ASP A 70 -6.63 -12.76 -19.30
C ASP A 70 -6.49 -11.50 -18.42
N TRP A 71 -6.74 -10.35 -19.02
CA TRP A 71 -6.67 -9.04 -18.35
C TRP A 71 -8.00 -8.61 -17.72
N LEU A 72 -9.10 -9.32 -18.03
CA LEU A 72 -10.42 -8.95 -17.56
C LEU A 72 -10.78 -9.55 -16.20
N PHE A 73 -10.39 -10.82 -16.00
CA PHE A 73 -10.78 -11.60 -14.82
C PHE A 73 -9.55 -11.98 -13.98
N PRO A 74 -9.26 -11.22 -12.90
CA PRO A 74 -8.20 -11.56 -11.97
C PRO A 74 -8.34 -13.01 -11.45
N ARG A 75 -7.21 -13.74 -11.33
CA ARG A 75 -7.17 -15.10 -10.80
C ARG A 75 -6.06 -15.25 -9.76
N VAL A 76 -6.27 -16.15 -8.80
CA VAL A 76 -5.28 -16.55 -7.80
C VAL A 76 -5.23 -18.07 -7.72
N GLY A 77 -4.11 -18.67 -8.08
CA GLY A 77 -3.95 -20.12 -8.05
C GLY A 77 -4.90 -20.87 -8.98
N GLY A 78 -5.38 -20.22 -10.06
CA GLY A 78 -6.35 -20.75 -11.02
C GLY A 78 -7.81 -20.36 -10.75
N ASP A 79 -8.17 -19.98 -9.51
CA ASP A 79 -9.53 -19.55 -9.16
C ASP A 79 -9.75 -18.07 -9.47
N LEU A 80 -11.00 -17.70 -9.82
CA LEU A 80 -11.40 -16.31 -10.02
C LEU A 80 -11.27 -15.50 -8.71
N TYR A 81 -10.74 -14.29 -8.83
CA TYR A 81 -10.51 -13.39 -7.71
C TYR A 81 -11.36 -12.11 -7.84
N ALA A 82 -12.56 -12.14 -7.26
CA ALA A 82 -13.55 -11.06 -7.37
C ALA A 82 -13.41 -9.98 -6.28
N ASP A 83 -12.37 -10.01 -5.44
CA ASP A 83 -12.24 -9.07 -4.32
C ASP A 83 -11.91 -7.64 -4.73
N LYS A 84 -11.26 -7.45 -5.88
CA LYS A 84 -10.78 -6.14 -6.34
C LYS A 84 -10.86 -6.00 -7.86
N PRO A 85 -11.17 -4.78 -8.36
CA PRO A 85 -11.04 -4.45 -9.77
C PRO A 85 -9.59 -4.48 -10.24
N PRO A 86 -9.31 -4.56 -11.56
CA PRO A 86 -8.02 -5.00 -12.09
C PRO A 86 -6.93 -3.94 -12.21
N LEU A 87 -7.20 -2.63 -12.14
CA LEU A 87 -6.23 -1.59 -12.54
C LEU A 87 -4.88 -1.71 -11.80
N PHE A 88 -4.91 -2.00 -10.49
CA PHE A 88 -3.67 -2.18 -9.74
C PHE A 88 -2.86 -3.38 -10.24
N PHE A 89 -3.52 -4.47 -10.60
CA PHE A 89 -2.88 -5.67 -11.13
C PHE A 89 -2.32 -5.42 -12.54
N TRP A 90 -3.01 -4.64 -13.38
CA TRP A 90 -2.50 -4.22 -14.67
C TRP A 90 -1.18 -3.43 -14.55
N LEU A 91 -1.15 -2.46 -13.61
CA LEU A 91 0.06 -1.68 -13.36
C LEU A 91 1.21 -2.56 -12.84
N MET A 92 0.90 -3.51 -11.97
CA MET A 92 1.89 -4.44 -11.43
C MET A 92 2.39 -5.40 -12.51
N ALA A 93 1.51 -5.98 -13.31
CA ALA A 93 1.87 -6.84 -14.44
C ALA A 93 2.73 -6.10 -15.48
N ALA A 94 2.33 -4.87 -15.85
CA ALA A 94 3.14 -4.03 -16.73
C ALA A 94 4.53 -3.74 -16.14
N SER A 95 4.61 -3.45 -14.83
CA SER A 95 5.89 -3.23 -14.14
C SER A 95 6.77 -4.48 -14.13
N MET A 96 6.19 -5.66 -13.91
CA MET A 96 6.91 -6.93 -13.97
C MET A 96 7.41 -7.22 -15.39
N ALA A 97 6.59 -6.99 -16.42
CA ALA A 97 6.97 -7.15 -17.80
C ALA A 97 8.12 -6.22 -18.23
N LEU A 98 8.05 -4.94 -17.81
CA LEU A 98 9.05 -3.93 -18.14
C LEU A 98 10.39 -4.17 -17.43
N THR A 99 10.35 -4.64 -16.19
CA THR A 99 11.57 -4.83 -15.39
C THR A 99 12.16 -6.23 -15.50
N GLY A 100 11.42 -7.20 -16.02
CA GLY A 100 11.79 -8.61 -16.03
C GLY A 100 11.97 -9.21 -14.62
N SER A 101 11.47 -8.54 -13.59
CA SER A 101 11.73 -8.90 -12.18
C SER A 101 10.46 -8.83 -11.33
N LEU A 102 10.11 -9.94 -10.68
CA LEU A 102 9.06 -9.95 -9.65
C LEU A 102 9.40 -8.98 -8.53
N ARG A 103 10.63 -9.03 -7.99
CA ARG A 103 11.06 -8.27 -6.80
C ARG A 103 11.09 -6.76 -6.98
N VAL A 104 11.23 -6.30 -8.21
CA VAL A 104 11.14 -4.87 -8.55
C VAL A 104 9.72 -4.53 -8.97
N GLY A 105 9.15 -5.31 -9.88
CA GLY A 105 7.87 -5.02 -10.53
C GLY A 105 6.70 -4.93 -9.57
N PHE A 106 6.66 -5.75 -8.50
CA PHE A 106 5.52 -5.71 -7.57
C PHE A 106 5.47 -4.43 -6.71
N LEU A 107 6.61 -3.76 -6.46
CA LEU A 107 6.69 -2.52 -5.67
C LEU A 107 6.62 -1.25 -6.52
N LEU A 108 7.03 -1.34 -7.78
CA LEU A 108 7.21 -0.17 -8.65
C LEU A 108 5.95 0.69 -8.81
N PRO A 109 4.71 0.14 -8.94
CA PRO A 109 3.50 0.96 -9.02
C PRO A 109 3.30 1.85 -7.78
N SER A 110 3.52 1.32 -6.58
CA SER A 110 3.38 2.08 -5.33
C SER A 110 4.46 3.16 -5.17
N LEU A 111 5.70 2.85 -5.55
CA LEU A 111 6.81 3.81 -5.55
C LEU A 111 6.52 4.99 -6.49
N LEU A 112 6.15 4.70 -7.73
CA LEU A 112 5.85 5.73 -8.73
C LEU A 112 4.62 6.55 -8.33
N ALA A 113 3.60 5.92 -7.74
CA ALA A 113 2.43 6.60 -7.18
C ALA A 113 2.82 7.58 -6.05
N GLY A 114 3.71 7.17 -5.14
CA GLY A 114 4.21 8.04 -4.09
C GLY A 114 4.96 9.26 -4.63
N ILE A 115 5.90 9.03 -5.57
CA ILE A 115 6.62 10.12 -6.25
C ILE A 115 5.63 11.05 -6.96
N GLY A 116 4.75 10.50 -7.80
CA GLY A 116 3.74 11.26 -8.53
C GLY A 116 2.84 12.09 -7.63
N THR A 117 2.43 11.56 -6.47
CA THR A 117 1.64 12.30 -5.48
C THR A 117 2.39 13.52 -4.95
N ALA A 118 3.67 13.36 -4.58
CA ALA A 118 4.48 14.47 -4.09
C ALA A 118 4.68 15.55 -5.16
N LEU A 119 4.87 15.17 -6.42
CA LEU A 119 4.99 16.10 -7.54
C LEU A 119 3.68 16.84 -7.84
N LEU A 120 2.52 16.17 -7.74
CA LEU A 120 1.20 16.82 -7.86
C LEU A 120 0.97 17.86 -6.75
N VAL A 121 1.31 17.51 -5.52
CA VAL A 121 1.24 18.43 -4.37
C VAL A 121 2.14 19.65 -4.59
N TYR A 122 3.38 19.43 -5.02
CA TYR A 122 4.30 20.52 -5.36
C TYR A 122 3.74 21.44 -6.45
N ASP A 123 3.28 20.89 -7.58
CA ASP A 123 2.83 21.71 -8.70
C ASP A 123 1.55 22.51 -8.35
N LEU A 124 0.57 21.89 -7.65
CA LEU A 124 -0.63 22.60 -7.21
C LEU A 124 -0.28 23.78 -6.30
N LEU A 125 0.55 23.54 -5.29
CA LEU A 125 0.96 24.56 -4.32
C LEU A 125 1.81 25.66 -4.96
N ARG A 126 2.73 25.29 -5.88
CA ARG A 126 3.54 26.25 -6.61
C ARG A 126 2.69 27.24 -7.41
N ARG A 127 1.66 26.75 -8.06
CA ARG A 127 0.72 27.57 -8.83
C ARG A 127 -0.19 28.41 -7.92
N ALA A 128 -0.59 27.87 -6.78
CA ALA A 128 -1.51 28.52 -5.87
C ALA A 128 -0.83 29.53 -4.93
N ARG A 129 0.40 29.24 -4.47
CA ARG A 129 1.06 29.92 -3.33
C ARG A 129 2.54 30.21 -3.53
N GLY A 130 3.10 29.83 -4.66
CA GLY A 130 4.51 30.01 -4.99
C GLY A 130 5.43 28.88 -4.54
N ARG A 131 6.70 29.00 -4.94
CA ARG A 131 7.74 27.96 -4.84
C ARG A 131 8.03 27.52 -3.41
N GLU A 132 8.22 28.47 -2.50
CA GLU A 132 8.58 28.22 -1.11
C GLU A 132 7.53 27.37 -0.38
N VAL A 133 6.25 27.72 -0.55
CA VAL A 133 5.12 26.97 0.01
C VAL A 133 5.03 25.57 -0.59
N ALA A 134 5.29 25.45 -1.89
CA ALA A 134 5.25 24.18 -2.60
C ALA A 134 6.32 23.21 -2.10
N LEU A 135 7.57 23.68 -1.98
CA LEU A 135 8.68 22.89 -1.45
C LEU A 135 8.43 22.46 -0.01
N ALA A 136 7.96 23.39 0.84
CA ALA A 136 7.66 23.09 2.24
C ALA A 136 6.52 22.04 2.36
N GLY A 137 5.45 22.18 1.56
CA GLY A 137 4.35 21.22 1.54
C GLY A 137 4.75 19.83 1.07
N ALA A 138 5.47 19.75 -0.05
CA ALA A 138 5.98 18.48 -0.59
C ALA A 138 7.01 17.82 0.36
N PHE A 139 7.90 18.61 0.98
CA PHE A 139 8.86 18.12 1.96
C PHE A 139 8.16 17.48 3.17
N VAL A 140 7.19 18.18 3.79
CA VAL A 140 6.47 17.66 4.95
C VAL A 140 5.65 16.41 4.59
N LEU A 141 5.07 16.35 3.39
CA LEU A 141 4.42 15.13 2.89
C LEU A 141 5.41 13.97 2.79
N LEU A 142 6.60 14.20 2.18
CA LEU A 142 7.64 13.17 1.99
C LEU A 142 8.26 12.66 3.29
N ILE A 143 8.20 13.42 4.39
CA ILE A 143 8.65 12.96 5.70
C ILE A 143 7.50 12.48 6.60
N THR A 144 6.26 12.46 6.11
CA THR A 144 5.11 11.91 6.84
C THR A 144 5.14 10.39 6.76
N PHE A 145 5.25 9.72 7.92
CA PHE A 145 5.58 8.31 8.02
C PHE A 145 4.63 7.40 7.22
N GLN A 146 3.31 7.54 7.38
CA GLN A 146 2.35 6.67 6.68
C GLN A 146 2.50 6.80 5.15
N PHE A 147 2.70 8.02 4.64
CA PHE A 147 2.83 8.26 3.21
C PHE A 147 4.05 7.55 2.62
N VAL A 148 5.21 7.75 3.25
CA VAL A 148 6.47 7.11 2.81
C VAL A 148 6.43 5.61 2.97
N TRP A 149 5.94 5.12 4.12
CA TRP A 149 5.85 3.69 4.39
C TRP A 149 4.95 2.97 3.38
N GLN A 150 3.82 3.60 3.02
CA GLN A 150 2.87 3.00 2.08
C GLN A 150 3.41 2.91 0.64
N ALA A 151 4.24 3.86 0.22
CA ALA A 151 4.90 3.83 -1.08
C ALA A 151 5.94 2.69 -1.22
N ARG A 152 6.33 2.06 -0.12
CA ARG A 152 7.28 0.93 -0.04
C ARG A 152 6.60 -0.44 0.00
N GLN A 153 5.27 -0.47 -0.10
CA GLN A 153 4.46 -1.69 -0.03
C GLN A 153 3.59 -1.83 -1.27
N ALA A 154 3.44 -3.07 -1.75
CA ALA A 154 2.56 -3.36 -2.86
C ALA A 154 1.11 -3.47 -2.37
N GLN A 155 0.55 -2.33 -2.00
CA GLN A 155 -0.86 -2.21 -1.60
C GLN A 155 -1.60 -1.27 -2.54
N ILE A 156 -2.83 -1.65 -2.87
CA ILE A 156 -3.72 -0.90 -3.77
C ILE A 156 -3.87 0.56 -3.33
N ASP A 157 -3.84 0.79 -2.01
CA ASP A 157 -4.09 2.10 -1.39
C ASP A 157 -3.01 3.14 -1.72
N GLY A 158 -1.77 2.73 -2.03
CA GLY A 158 -0.72 3.63 -2.50
C GLY A 158 -1.06 4.23 -3.88
N VAL A 159 -1.45 3.38 -4.81
CA VAL A 159 -1.89 3.80 -6.15
C VAL A 159 -3.22 4.56 -6.08
N LEU A 160 -4.15 4.13 -5.24
CA LEU A 160 -5.41 4.84 -5.00
C LEU A 160 -5.16 6.26 -4.46
N CYS A 161 -4.20 6.45 -3.55
CA CYS A 161 -3.81 7.76 -3.04
C CYS A 161 -3.32 8.69 -4.15
N PHE A 162 -2.49 8.19 -5.07
CA PHE A 162 -2.06 8.95 -6.25
C PHE A 162 -3.24 9.33 -7.15
N ILE A 163 -4.08 8.35 -7.51
CA ILE A 163 -5.21 8.57 -8.42
C ILE A 163 -6.23 9.55 -7.81
N THR A 164 -6.53 9.43 -6.52
CA THR A 164 -7.44 10.35 -5.82
C THR A 164 -6.82 11.74 -5.68
N THR A 165 -5.51 11.84 -5.48
CA THR A 165 -4.79 13.13 -5.47
C THR A 165 -4.78 13.77 -6.87
N LEU A 166 -4.59 12.97 -7.93
CA LEU A 166 -4.67 13.45 -9.32
C LEU A 166 -6.07 13.95 -9.66
N SER A 167 -7.10 13.23 -9.21
CA SER A 167 -8.49 13.67 -9.37
C SER A 167 -8.73 15.00 -8.66
N LEU A 168 -8.39 15.09 -7.38
CA LEU A 168 -8.52 16.33 -6.60
C LEU A 168 -7.70 17.48 -7.20
N TYR A 169 -6.46 17.21 -7.65
CA TYR A 169 -5.62 18.16 -8.35
C TYR A 169 -6.32 18.71 -9.60
N GLY A 170 -6.84 17.84 -10.47
CA GLY A 170 -7.53 18.24 -11.70
C GLY A 170 -8.75 19.12 -11.44
N LEU A 171 -9.54 18.76 -10.42
CA LEU A 171 -10.70 19.54 -9.99
C LEU A 171 -10.27 20.92 -9.46
N LEU A 172 -9.32 20.98 -8.53
CA LEU A 172 -8.84 22.21 -7.91
C LEU A 172 -8.16 23.17 -8.92
N ARG A 173 -7.46 22.62 -9.91
CA ARG A 173 -6.87 23.40 -11.01
C ARG A 173 -7.91 24.22 -11.75
N HIS A 174 -9.10 23.67 -11.96
CA HIS A 174 -10.19 24.35 -12.66
C HIS A 174 -11.05 25.19 -11.73
N LEU A 175 -11.43 24.64 -10.59
CA LEU A 175 -12.43 25.21 -9.70
C LEU A 175 -11.90 26.31 -8.79
N VAL A 176 -10.58 26.32 -8.53
CA VAL A 176 -9.98 27.26 -7.57
C VAL A 176 -8.88 28.11 -8.21
N LEU A 177 -8.05 27.56 -9.09
CA LEU A 177 -6.92 28.29 -9.67
C LEU A 177 -7.24 28.99 -10.98
N GLY A 178 -8.32 28.65 -11.64
CA GLY A 178 -8.77 29.30 -12.88
C GLY A 178 -9.21 28.29 -13.95
N PRO A 179 -9.80 28.77 -15.07
CA PRO A 179 -10.36 27.91 -16.08
C PRO A 179 -9.30 26.96 -16.68
N ALA A 180 -9.46 25.65 -16.43
CA ALA A 180 -8.59 24.60 -16.93
C ALA A 180 -9.45 23.33 -17.25
N PRO A 181 -10.28 23.38 -18.32
CA PRO A 181 -11.26 22.33 -18.60
C PRO A 181 -10.61 20.96 -18.85
N GLY A 182 -9.44 20.89 -19.50
CA GLY A 182 -8.72 19.63 -19.68
C GLY A 182 -8.31 18.97 -18.37
N TRP A 183 -7.85 19.76 -17.38
CA TRP A 183 -7.54 19.25 -16.05
C TRP A 183 -8.79 18.81 -15.28
N TYR A 184 -9.90 19.54 -15.45
CA TYR A 184 -11.18 19.14 -14.88
C TYR A 184 -11.63 17.76 -15.38
N LEU A 185 -11.58 17.55 -16.71
CA LEU A 185 -11.92 16.25 -17.33
C LEU A 185 -10.94 15.15 -16.87
N LEU A 186 -9.64 15.44 -16.81
CA LEU A 186 -8.65 14.50 -16.27
C LEU A 186 -8.97 14.15 -14.80
N GLY A 187 -9.44 15.10 -13.98
CA GLY A 187 -9.88 14.84 -12.62
C GLY A 187 -11.03 13.83 -12.54
N TRP A 188 -12.01 13.95 -13.44
CA TRP A 188 -13.10 12.97 -13.54
C TRP A 188 -12.64 11.62 -14.08
N ALA A 189 -11.78 11.59 -15.09
CA ALA A 189 -11.17 10.36 -15.60
C ALA A 189 -10.39 9.63 -14.50
N ALA A 190 -9.57 10.36 -13.74
CA ALA A 190 -8.82 9.82 -12.62
C ALA A 190 -9.76 9.22 -11.55
N ALA A 191 -10.88 9.88 -11.23
CA ALA A 191 -11.88 9.30 -10.35
C ALA A 191 -12.45 7.97 -10.89
N GLY A 192 -12.72 7.88 -12.20
CA GLY A 192 -13.16 6.66 -12.86
C GLY A 192 -12.13 5.53 -12.80
N PHE A 193 -10.87 5.82 -13.10
CA PHE A 193 -9.76 4.87 -12.91
C PHE A 193 -9.59 4.51 -11.43
N GLY A 194 -9.84 5.42 -10.51
CA GLY A 194 -9.89 5.14 -9.08
C GLY A 194 -10.97 4.10 -8.72
N VAL A 195 -12.14 4.16 -9.34
CA VAL A 195 -13.22 3.17 -9.15
C VAL A 195 -12.77 1.78 -9.59
N ILE A 196 -12.12 1.65 -10.74
CA ILE A 196 -11.58 0.35 -11.21
C ILE A 196 -10.23 -0.01 -10.57
N THR A 197 -9.71 0.82 -9.65
CA THR A 197 -8.63 0.45 -8.71
C THR A 197 -9.21 -0.14 -7.43
N LYS A 198 -10.15 0.57 -6.83
CA LYS A 198 -10.78 0.20 -5.55
C LYS A 198 -12.09 0.97 -5.40
N GLY A 199 -13.21 0.48 -5.82
CA GLY A 199 -14.58 1.02 -5.74
C GLY A 199 -14.81 2.43 -5.17
N VAL A 200 -14.01 2.86 -4.19
CA VAL A 200 -14.09 4.18 -3.52
C VAL A 200 -13.36 5.32 -4.25
N GLY A 201 -12.79 5.05 -5.41
CA GLY A 201 -12.02 6.04 -6.18
C GLY A 201 -12.80 7.27 -6.63
N PHE A 202 -14.14 7.24 -6.57
CA PHE A 202 -15.01 8.38 -6.84
C PHE A 202 -14.99 9.46 -5.75
N LEU A 203 -14.51 9.17 -4.55
CA LEU A 203 -14.55 10.07 -3.39
C LEU A 203 -14.08 11.50 -3.67
N PRO A 204 -13.03 11.78 -4.48
CA PRO A 204 -12.60 13.16 -4.79
C PRO A 204 -13.69 14.02 -5.41
N LEU A 205 -14.66 13.42 -6.11
CA LEU A 205 -15.79 14.16 -6.68
C LEU A 205 -16.69 14.76 -5.58
N LEU A 206 -16.69 14.21 -4.36
CA LEU A 206 -17.40 14.78 -3.23
C LEU A 206 -16.85 16.17 -2.83
N ALA A 207 -15.62 16.53 -3.22
CA ALA A 207 -15.07 17.87 -3.03
C ALA A 207 -15.83 18.95 -3.85
N LEU A 208 -16.57 18.56 -4.88
CA LEU A 208 -17.45 19.45 -5.63
C LEU A 208 -18.57 20.02 -4.76
N ILE A 209 -19.05 19.27 -3.75
CA ILE A 209 -20.14 19.69 -2.85
C ILE A 209 -19.73 20.89 -2.02
N PRO A 210 -18.67 20.84 -1.17
CA PRO A 210 -18.24 22.01 -0.41
C PRO A 210 -17.84 23.17 -1.32
N HIS A 211 -17.17 22.93 -2.45
CA HIS A 211 -16.86 23.99 -3.40
C HIS A 211 -18.13 24.70 -3.90
N ALA A 212 -19.16 23.96 -4.33
CA ALA A 212 -20.41 24.55 -4.80
C ALA A 212 -21.14 25.33 -3.69
N ILE A 213 -21.13 24.83 -2.45
CA ILE A 213 -21.73 25.53 -1.30
C ILE A 213 -20.98 26.84 -1.03
N LEU A 214 -19.64 26.82 -1.03
CA LEU A 214 -18.81 27.99 -0.77
C LEU A 214 -18.99 29.06 -1.88
N ALA A 215 -18.98 28.62 -3.15
CA ALA A 215 -19.21 29.52 -4.28
C ALA A 215 -20.59 30.20 -4.22
N ARG A 216 -21.67 29.46 -3.87
CA ARG A 216 -23.01 30.04 -3.66
C ARG A 216 -23.06 31.01 -2.48
N ARG A 217 -22.17 30.87 -1.50
CA ARG A 217 -22.03 31.79 -0.37
C ARG A 217 -21.12 33.01 -0.67
N GLY A 218 -20.72 33.19 -1.94
CA GLY A 218 -19.90 34.30 -2.39
C GLY A 218 -18.43 34.22 -1.99
N TRP A 219 -17.90 32.97 -1.80
CA TRP A 219 -16.46 32.78 -1.65
C TRP A 219 -15.76 32.93 -3.00
N PRO A 220 -14.48 33.34 -3.01
CA PRO A 220 -13.73 33.49 -4.26
C PRO A 220 -13.73 32.17 -5.05
N ALA A 221 -14.22 32.24 -6.28
CA ALA A 221 -14.20 31.13 -7.24
C ALA A 221 -13.98 31.74 -8.64
N PRO A 222 -13.20 31.06 -9.51
CA PRO A 222 -13.10 31.45 -10.90
C PRO A 222 -14.46 31.44 -11.61
N ALA A 223 -14.54 32.15 -12.76
CA ALA A 223 -15.73 32.09 -13.59
C ALA A 223 -16.08 30.61 -13.92
N PRO A 224 -17.37 30.26 -13.86
CA PRO A 224 -17.78 28.89 -14.20
C PRO A 224 -17.38 28.59 -15.66
N GLY A 225 -16.90 27.40 -15.88
CA GLY A 225 -16.58 26.90 -17.23
C GLY A 225 -17.82 26.76 -18.11
N PRO A 226 -17.65 26.23 -19.34
CA PRO A 226 -18.77 26.00 -20.25
C PRO A 226 -19.90 25.18 -19.57
N ARG A 227 -21.16 25.52 -19.85
CA ARG A 227 -22.34 24.88 -19.23
C ARG A 227 -22.36 23.35 -19.35
N GLY A 228 -21.79 22.79 -20.44
CA GLY A 228 -21.70 21.33 -20.65
C GLY A 228 -20.55 20.63 -19.94
N LEU A 229 -19.63 21.35 -19.29
CA LEU A 229 -18.42 20.77 -18.71
C LEU A 229 -18.68 19.73 -17.60
N PRO A 230 -19.66 19.92 -16.69
CA PRO A 230 -19.99 18.88 -15.70
C PRO A 230 -20.51 17.59 -16.33
N LEU A 231 -21.32 17.71 -17.39
CA LEU A 231 -21.80 16.55 -18.13
C LEU A 231 -20.67 15.82 -18.87
N ALA A 232 -19.76 16.58 -19.51
CA ALA A 232 -18.57 16.03 -20.12
C ALA A 232 -17.67 15.34 -19.09
N GLY A 233 -17.55 15.88 -17.88
CA GLY A 233 -16.86 15.25 -16.76
C GLY A 233 -17.51 13.90 -16.38
N ALA A 234 -18.82 13.87 -16.20
CA ALA A 234 -19.55 12.63 -15.90
C ALA A 234 -19.38 11.60 -17.01
N ALA A 235 -19.45 12.00 -18.28
CA ALA A 235 -19.18 11.11 -19.41
C ALA A 235 -17.74 10.56 -19.36
N THR A 236 -16.75 11.40 -19.06
CA THR A 236 -15.35 10.97 -18.93
C THR A 236 -15.14 9.96 -17.80
N LEU A 237 -15.82 10.14 -16.65
CA LEU A 237 -15.85 9.15 -15.56
C LEU A 237 -16.39 7.82 -16.03
N LEU A 238 -17.55 7.83 -16.70
CA LEU A 238 -18.20 6.61 -17.18
C LEU A 238 -17.36 5.89 -18.22
N VAL A 239 -16.70 6.62 -19.12
CA VAL A 239 -15.75 6.06 -20.09
C VAL A 239 -14.58 5.39 -19.37
N ALA A 240 -13.98 6.05 -18.37
CA ALA A 240 -12.86 5.49 -17.62
C ALA A 240 -13.25 4.21 -16.85
N ILE A 241 -14.44 4.17 -16.26
CA ILE A 241 -14.98 2.95 -15.63
C ILE A 241 -15.25 1.90 -16.70
N GLY A 242 -15.83 2.30 -17.82
CA GLY A 242 -16.24 1.44 -18.93
C GLY A 242 -15.11 0.68 -19.60
N VAL A 243 -13.87 1.18 -19.53
CA VAL A 243 -12.67 0.49 -20.08
C VAL A 243 -12.57 -0.96 -19.60
N TRP A 244 -12.88 -1.22 -18.37
CA TRP A 244 -12.92 -2.58 -17.82
C TRP A 244 -14.35 -3.10 -17.64
N PHE A 245 -15.25 -2.27 -17.12
CA PHE A 245 -16.58 -2.70 -16.71
C PHE A 245 -17.41 -3.23 -17.90
N VAL A 246 -17.36 -2.57 -19.05
CA VAL A 246 -18.13 -2.98 -20.23
C VAL A 246 -17.64 -4.31 -20.82
N PRO A 247 -16.34 -4.52 -21.10
CA PRO A 247 -15.85 -5.82 -21.55
C PRO A 247 -16.12 -6.95 -20.55
N MET A 248 -15.97 -6.69 -19.25
CA MET A 248 -16.25 -7.66 -18.18
C MET A 248 -17.73 -8.07 -18.19
N MET A 249 -18.65 -7.12 -18.32
CA MET A 249 -20.08 -7.39 -18.40
C MET A 249 -20.46 -8.22 -19.63
N ILE A 250 -19.88 -7.91 -20.79
CA ILE A 250 -20.11 -8.65 -22.04
C ILE A 250 -19.58 -10.09 -21.90
N ALA A 251 -18.34 -10.25 -21.44
CA ALA A 251 -17.72 -11.57 -21.31
C ALA A 251 -18.43 -12.46 -20.27
N SER A 252 -18.90 -11.88 -19.16
CA SER A 252 -19.63 -12.62 -18.13
C SER A 252 -21.06 -12.99 -18.50
N SER A 253 -21.62 -12.47 -19.61
CA SER A 253 -22.94 -12.86 -20.11
C SER A 253 -22.98 -14.29 -20.66
N ALA A 254 -21.81 -14.88 -20.91
CA ALA A 254 -21.71 -16.29 -21.33
C ALA A 254 -22.11 -17.30 -20.22
N GLY A 255 -22.29 -16.85 -18.99
CA GLY A 255 -22.71 -17.70 -17.86
C GLY A 255 -21.55 -18.40 -17.12
N GLY A 256 -21.87 -19.38 -16.29
CA GLY A 256 -20.89 -20.14 -15.50
C GLY A 256 -20.13 -19.32 -14.48
N ASP A 257 -18.88 -19.70 -14.20
CA ASP A 257 -18.01 -19.07 -13.18
C ASP A 257 -17.82 -17.55 -13.39
N LEU A 258 -17.90 -17.07 -14.65
CA LEU A 258 -17.79 -15.64 -14.96
C LEU A 258 -19.01 -14.83 -14.52
N LEU A 259 -20.18 -15.44 -14.53
CA LEU A 259 -21.40 -14.85 -14.00
C LEU A 259 -21.30 -14.71 -12.47
N ASP A 260 -20.76 -15.74 -11.81
CA ASP A 260 -20.55 -15.72 -10.35
C ASP A 260 -19.54 -14.65 -9.96
N TYR A 261 -18.44 -14.52 -10.70
CA TYR A 261 -17.48 -13.43 -10.54
C TYR A 261 -18.13 -12.05 -10.62
N ARG A 262 -18.96 -11.83 -11.66
CA ARG A 262 -19.69 -10.56 -11.84
C ARG A 262 -20.59 -10.27 -10.65
N ASN A 263 -21.38 -11.25 -10.21
CA ASN A 263 -22.29 -11.08 -9.10
C ASN A 263 -21.54 -10.82 -7.78
N GLU A 264 -20.43 -11.50 -7.56
CA GLU A 264 -19.59 -11.30 -6.37
C GLU A 264 -18.97 -9.90 -6.33
N ILE A 265 -18.36 -9.43 -7.42
CA ILE A 265 -17.70 -8.12 -7.43
C ILE A 265 -18.69 -6.95 -7.34
N LEU A 266 -19.87 -7.10 -7.94
CA LEU A 266 -20.89 -6.04 -7.94
C LEU A 266 -21.69 -5.97 -6.64
N PHE A 267 -22.10 -7.10 -6.07
CA PHE A 267 -23.00 -7.10 -4.92
C PHE A 267 -22.27 -7.34 -3.60
N LYS A 268 -21.46 -8.38 -3.50
CA LYS A 268 -20.79 -8.76 -2.26
C LYS A 268 -19.71 -7.74 -1.85
N GLN A 269 -18.93 -7.26 -2.82
CA GLN A 269 -17.84 -6.32 -2.54
C GLN A 269 -18.27 -4.84 -2.45
N THR A 270 -19.42 -4.49 -3.02
CA THR A 270 -19.92 -3.10 -3.03
C THR A 270 -20.97 -2.85 -1.95
N VAL A 271 -22.00 -3.68 -1.86
CA VAL A 271 -23.13 -3.45 -0.95
C VAL A 271 -22.91 -4.12 0.40
N THR A 272 -22.64 -5.43 0.41
CA THR A 272 -22.55 -6.21 1.66
C THR A 272 -21.35 -5.79 2.51
N ARG A 273 -20.21 -5.49 1.88
CA ARG A 273 -18.98 -5.13 2.59
C ARG A 273 -19.05 -3.79 3.32
N TYR A 274 -19.85 -2.83 2.85
CA TYR A 274 -20.04 -1.54 3.53
C TYR A 274 -21.10 -1.62 4.62
N ALA A 275 -22.13 -2.46 4.44
CA ALA A 275 -23.20 -2.64 5.39
C ALA A 275 -22.79 -3.57 6.54
N ASP A 276 -22.12 -4.68 6.24
CA ASP A 276 -21.73 -5.70 7.22
C ASP A 276 -20.34 -6.28 6.85
N ALA A 277 -19.30 -5.67 7.39
CA ALA A 277 -17.92 -6.11 7.13
C ALA A 277 -17.62 -7.39 7.91
N TRP A 278 -17.26 -8.45 7.22
CA TRP A 278 -16.94 -9.78 7.76
C TRP A 278 -15.64 -9.78 8.60
N HIS A 279 -14.78 -8.77 8.43
CA HIS A 279 -13.46 -8.65 9.08
C HIS A 279 -13.12 -7.20 9.38
N HIS A 280 -12.21 -7.00 10.34
CA HIS A 280 -11.68 -5.69 10.74
C HIS A 280 -12.75 -4.74 11.32
N HIS A 281 -13.68 -5.29 12.14
CA HIS A 281 -14.59 -4.46 12.90
C HIS A 281 -13.81 -3.62 13.92
N GLU A 282 -13.85 -2.31 13.74
CA GLU A 282 -13.17 -1.36 14.61
C GLU A 282 -14.12 -0.20 14.97
N PRO A 283 -13.99 0.42 16.14
CA PRO A 283 -14.86 1.50 16.57
C PRO A 283 -14.73 2.74 15.68
N VAL A 284 -15.73 3.63 15.69
CA VAL A 284 -15.78 4.85 14.85
C VAL A 284 -14.54 5.73 15.06
N TRP A 285 -14.00 5.78 16.28
CA TRP A 285 -12.80 6.57 16.63
C TRP A 285 -11.46 5.91 16.31
N TYR A 286 -11.45 4.72 15.71
CA TYR A 286 -10.23 3.92 15.40
C TYR A 286 -9.12 4.74 14.74
N TYR A 287 -9.45 5.56 13.73
CA TYR A 287 -8.44 6.36 13.05
C TYR A 287 -7.84 7.43 13.94
N PHE A 288 -8.63 8.03 14.81
CA PHE A 288 -8.19 9.12 15.70
C PHE A 288 -7.31 8.61 16.86
N THR A 289 -7.49 7.38 17.27
CA THR A 289 -6.73 6.78 18.39
C THR A 289 -5.54 5.96 17.93
N ASN A 290 -5.67 5.19 16.83
CA ASN A 290 -4.69 4.17 16.47
C ASN A 290 -3.86 4.54 15.22
N VAL A 291 -4.36 5.39 14.32
CA VAL A 291 -3.71 5.65 13.04
C VAL A 291 -3.09 7.05 13.00
N ILE A 292 -3.92 8.08 13.14
CA ILE A 292 -3.51 9.48 12.96
C ILE A 292 -2.38 9.89 13.92
N PRO A 293 -2.46 9.63 15.24
CA PRO A 293 -1.45 10.10 16.20
C PRO A 293 -0.05 9.53 15.95
N ALA A 294 0.04 8.30 15.45
CA ALA A 294 1.31 7.62 15.23
C ALA A 294 1.80 7.72 13.79
N LEU A 295 0.91 7.49 12.82
CA LEU A 295 1.32 7.31 11.44
C LEU A 295 1.36 8.61 10.62
N TRP A 296 0.63 9.67 11.03
CA TRP A 296 0.66 10.96 10.34
C TRP A 296 1.71 11.93 10.89
N LEU A 297 2.61 11.45 11.75
CA LEU A 297 3.76 12.24 12.20
C LEU A 297 4.71 12.51 11.02
N PRO A 298 5.30 13.72 10.96
CA PRO A 298 5.19 14.84 11.91
C PRO A 298 4.02 15.78 11.59
N LEU A 299 3.31 15.59 10.45
CA LEU A 299 2.29 16.50 9.95
C LEU A 299 1.18 16.77 10.99
N ILE A 300 0.65 15.72 11.62
CA ILE A 300 -0.44 15.87 12.59
C ILE A 300 -0.02 16.62 13.84
N ALA A 301 1.23 16.48 14.24
CA ALA A 301 1.77 17.18 15.39
C ALA A 301 1.89 18.70 15.22
N LEU A 302 1.74 19.21 13.97
CA LEU A 302 1.69 20.65 13.66
C LEU A 302 0.30 21.24 13.88
N VAL A 303 -0.74 20.44 14.07
CA VAL A 303 -2.14 20.92 14.23
C VAL A 303 -2.31 22.01 15.28
N PRO A 304 -1.67 21.99 16.45
CA PRO A 304 -1.80 23.08 17.43
C PRO A 304 -1.43 24.47 16.87
N TRP A 305 -0.41 24.53 16.01
CA TRP A 305 -0.03 25.79 15.33
C TRP A 305 -0.86 26.09 14.10
N LEU A 306 -1.37 25.06 13.42
CA LEU A 306 -2.17 25.19 12.21
C LEU A 306 -3.63 25.56 12.51
N TRP A 307 -4.19 25.10 13.63
CA TRP A 307 -5.59 25.31 13.97
C TRP A 307 -6.02 26.78 13.98
N PRO A 308 -5.33 27.71 14.69
CA PRO A 308 -5.70 29.14 14.63
C PRO A 308 -5.54 29.73 13.22
N ARG A 309 -4.56 29.28 12.46
CA ARG A 309 -4.31 29.72 11.08
C ARG A 309 -5.40 29.25 10.11
N TRP A 310 -5.84 28.00 10.24
CA TRP A 310 -6.99 27.48 9.47
C TRP A 310 -8.26 28.24 9.80
N ARG A 311 -8.52 28.54 11.07
CA ARG A 311 -9.69 29.38 11.46
C ARG A 311 -9.64 30.76 10.83
N MET A 312 -8.47 31.37 10.74
CA MET A 312 -8.27 32.66 10.06
C MET A 312 -8.50 32.52 8.56
N ALA A 313 -7.89 31.55 7.88
CA ALA A 313 -8.11 31.28 6.46
C ALA A 313 -9.59 31.08 6.10
N LEU A 314 -10.34 30.37 6.96
CA LEU A 314 -11.77 30.16 6.78
C LEU A 314 -12.57 31.49 6.95
N ARG A 315 -12.15 32.36 7.86
CA ARG A 315 -12.74 33.71 8.00
C ARG A 315 -12.43 34.60 6.79
N ASP A 316 -11.21 34.48 6.26
CA ASP A 316 -10.73 35.22 5.09
C ASP A 316 -11.21 34.61 3.77
N ARG A 317 -12.06 33.60 3.84
CA ARG A 317 -12.67 32.90 2.69
C ARG A 317 -11.65 32.27 1.73
N ASP A 318 -10.58 31.69 2.26
CA ASP A 318 -9.62 30.91 1.46
C ASP A 318 -10.26 29.62 0.95
N THR A 319 -10.75 29.65 -0.29
CA THR A 319 -11.48 28.54 -0.90
C THR A 319 -10.62 27.28 -1.01
N LEU A 320 -9.32 27.41 -1.34
CA LEU A 320 -8.42 26.26 -1.48
C LEU A 320 -8.27 25.51 -0.15
N VAL A 321 -7.93 26.23 0.92
CA VAL A 321 -7.78 25.64 2.26
C VAL A 321 -9.09 25.04 2.73
N ALA A 322 -10.22 25.73 2.51
CA ALA A 322 -11.54 25.24 2.93
C ALA A 322 -11.92 23.92 2.24
N VAL A 323 -11.77 23.83 0.91
CA VAL A 323 -12.09 22.61 0.16
C VAL A 323 -11.17 21.45 0.55
N LEU A 324 -9.87 21.70 0.75
CA LEU A 324 -8.91 20.68 1.20
C LEU A 324 -9.25 20.14 2.61
N LEU A 325 -9.59 21.03 3.55
CA LEU A 325 -10.01 20.61 4.89
C LEU A 325 -11.34 19.83 4.86
N CYS A 326 -12.32 20.30 4.06
CA CYS A 326 -13.55 19.55 3.85
C CYS A 326 -13.29 18.15 3.26
N TRP A 327 -12.37 18.05 2.30
CA TRP A 327 -11.96 16.75 1.74
C TRP A 327 -11.38 15.82 2.81
N VAL A 328 -10.47 16.31 3.66
CA VAL A 328 -9.92 15.54 4.79
C VAL A 328 -11.04 15.03 5.70
N VAL A 329 -12.00 15.92 6.04
CA VAL A 329 -13.16 15.55 6.87
C VAL A 329 -14.04 14.51 6.17
N ILE A 330 -14.31 14.66 4.87
CA ILE A 330 -15.10 13.71 4.07
C ILE A 330 -14.45 12.31 4.11
N VAL A 331 -13.15 12.21 3.85
CA VAL A 331 -12.43 10.93 3.87
C VAL A 331 -12.48 10.29 5.25
N LEU A 332 -12.19 11.07 6.30
CA LEU A 332 -12.21 10.56 7.68
C LEU A 332 -13.62 10.13 8.10
N ALA A 333 -14.64 10.92 7.80
CA ALA A 333 -16.03 10.58 8.11
C ALA A 333 -16.49 9.33 7.36
N PHE A 334 -16.23 9.25 6.04
CA PHE A 334 -16.61 8.13 5.20
C PHE A 334 -16.05 6.80 5.75
N PHE A 335 -14.75 6.75 6.02
CA PHE A 335 -14.13 5.51 6.52
C PHE A 335 -14.39 5.25 8.00
N SER A 336 -14.63 6.28 8.82
CA SER A 336 -15.01 6.10 10.23
C SER A 336 -16.41 5.50 10.38
N LEU A 337 -17.33 5.82 9.47
CA LEU A 337 -18.69 5.27 9.45
C LEU A 337 -18.75 3.84 8.87
N SER A 338 -17.78 3.43 8.06
CA SER A 338 -17.68 2.07 7.57
C SER A 338 -17.40 1.09 8.71
N SER A 339 -18.05 -0.09 8.71
CA SER A 339 -17.85 -1.13 9.73
C SER A 339 -16.44 -1.71 9.69
N GLY A 340 -15.92 -2.01 8.49
CA GLY A 340 -14.56 -2.54 8.31
C GLY A 340 -13.52 -1.45 8.13
N LYS A 341 -12.49 -1.40 9.02
CA LYS A 341 -11.46 -0.36 9.01
C LYS A 341 -10.05 -0.94 8.93
N ARG A 342 -9.23 -0.34 8.07
CA ARG A 342 -7.77 -0.57 8.02
C ARG A 342 -7.06 0.78 8.04
N GLY A 343 -5.94 0.87 8.74
CA GLY A 343 -5.21 2.13 8.90
C GLY A 343 -4.86 2.83 7.58
N VAL A 344 -4.70 2.07 6.51
CA VAL A 344 -4.35 2.56 5.18
C VAL A 344 -5.50 3.28 4.45
N TYR A 345 -6.76 3.08 4.84
CA TYR A 345 -7.91 3.66 4.11
C TYR A 345 -7.96 5.19 4.15
N VAL A 346 -7.41 5.79 5.19
CA VAL A 346 -7.37 7.26 5.34
C VAL A 346 -6.14 7.90 4.70
N LEU A 347 -5.27 7.12 4.04
CA LEU A 347 -4.08 7.62 3.35
C LEU A 347 -4.38 8.75 2.34
N PRO A 348 -5.48 8.72 1.53
CA PRO A 348 -5.80 9.80 0.59
C PRO A 348 -6.02 11.17 1.24
N ALA A 349 -6.27 11.24 2.55
CA ALA A 349 -6.40 12.51 3.28
C ALA A 349 -5.04 13.16 3.57
N VAL A 350 -3.94 12.40 3.62
CA VAL A 350 -2.61 12.90 4.00
C VAL A 350 -2.07 13.96 3.02
N PRO A 351 -2.10 13.76 1.68
CA PRO A 351 -1.67 14.79 0.73
C PRO A 351 -2.51 16.08 0.83
N ALA A 352 -3.83 15.94 1.03
CA ALA A 352 -4.71 17.08 1.16
C ALA A 352 -4.47 17.86 2.47
N LEU A 353 -4.20 17.16 3.57
CA LEU A 353 -3.83 17.81 4.84
C LEU A 353 -2.49 18.54 4.71
N ALA A 354 -1.50 17.94 4.03
CA ALA A 354 -0.23 18.60 3.75
C ALA A 354 -0.42 19.87 2.89
N MET A 355 -1.27 19.81 1.87
CA MET A 355 -1.63 20.98 1.05
C MET A 355 -2.36 22.04 1.87
N ALA A 356 -3.29 21.66 2.74
CA ALA A 356 -4.03 22.61 3.60
C ALA A 356 -3.13 23.25 4.68
N ALA A 357 -2.04 22.60 5.08
CA ALA A 357 -1.05 23.14 6.01
C ALA A 357 -0.03 24.05 5.32
N ALA A 358 0.22 23.81 4.03
CA ALA A 358 1.36 24.35 3.27
C ALA A 358 1.53 25.87 3.33
N PRO A 359 0.48 26.73 3.29
CA PRO A 359 0.67 28.18 3.33
C PRO A 359 1.49 28.68 4.52
N TRP A 360 1.49 27.96 5.63
CA TRP A 360 2.19 28.35 6.87
C TRP A 360 3.43 27.50 7.16
N LEU A 361 3.67 26.44 6.39
CA LEU A 361 4.83 25.55 6.62
C LEU A 361 6.17 26.28 6.50
N PRO A 362 6.42 27.23 5.57
CA PRO A 362 7.69 27.94 5.53
C PRO A 362 8.02 28.67 6.83
N GLU A 363 7.02 29.31 7.46
CA GLU A 363 7.17 29.95 8.76
C GLU A 363 7.36 28.92 9.89
N LEU A 364 6.51 27.88 9.91
CA LEU A 364 6.54 26.85 10.95
C LEU A 364 7.85 26.03 10.94
N LEU A 365 8.40 25.75 9.77
CA LEU A 365 9.68 25.05 9.65
C LEU A 365 10.86 25.88 10.24
N ARG A 366 10.76 27.22 10.23
CA ARG A 366 11.74 28.12 10.83
C ARG A 366 11.48 28.41 12.31
N ALA A 367 10.22 28.28 12.76
CA ALA A 367 9.81 28.58 14.12
C ALA A 367 10.44 27.62 15.15
N ARG A 368 10.81 28.16 16.33
CA ARG A 368 11.48 27.40 17.39
C ARG A 368 10.64 26.23 17.90
N GLY A 369 9.33 26.42 18.14
CA GLY A 369 8.42 25.41 18.68
C GLY A 369 8.31 24.16 17.78
N PRO A 370 7.84 24.29 16.51
CA PRO A 370 7.77 23.17 15.58
C PRO A 370 9.12 22.51 15.28
N ARG A 371 10.21 23.28 15.22
CA ARG A 371 11.57 22.76 15.02
C ARG A 371 12.02 21.92 16.21
N ARG A 372 11.76 22.38 17.44
CA ARG A 372 12.02 21.58 18.66
C ARG A 372 11.16 20.33 18.70
N LEU A 373 9.89 20.41 18.29
CA LEU A 373 9.03 19.23 18.15
C LEU A 373 9.65 18.19 17.20
N ALA A 374 10.09 18.60 16.01
CA ALA A 374 10.74 17.68 15.06
C ALA A 374 12.00 17.03 15.65
N PHE A 375 12.81 17.81 16.37
CA PHE A 375 13.97 17.30 17.09
C PHE A 375 13.60 16.27 18.18
N VAL A 376 12.55 16.55 18.96
CA VAL A 376 12.02 15.61 19.97
C VAL A 376 11.50 14.33 19.31
N LEU A 377 10.80 14.42 18.18
CA LEU A 377 10.34 13.24 17.44
C LEU A 377 11.50 12.40 16.92
N ALA A 378 12.58 13.02 16.41
CA ALA A 378 13.81 12.31 16.02
C ALA A 378 14.44 11.59 17.22
N THR A 379 14.53 12.28 18.36
CA THR A 379 15.08 11.72 19.60
C THR A 379 14.25 10.56 20.13
N LEU A 380 12.93 10.68 20.13
CA LEU A 380 12.02 9.60 20.53
C LEU A 380 12.13 8.39 19.60
N LEU A 381 12.17 8.59 18.29
CA LEU A 381 12.33 7.51 17.32
C LEU A 381 13.66 6.76 17.55
N THR A 382 14.75 7.49 17.75
CA THR A 382 16.06 6.92 18.05
C THR A 382 16.08 6.19 19.39
N ALA A 383 15.49 6.76 20.44
CA ALA A 383 15.40 6.14 21.76
C ALA A 383 14.55 4.85 21.75
N LEU A 384 13.43 4.85 21.02
CA LEU A 384 12.58 3.67 20.88
C LEU A 384 13.32 2.54 20.14
N THR A 385 14.09 2.85 19.09
CA THR A 385 14.89 1.83 18.39
C THR A 385 16.02 1.29 19.26
N ALA A 386 16.67 2.15 20.06
CA ALA A 386 17.67 1.73 21.04
C ALA A 386 17.05 0.83 22.12
N ALA A 387 15.93 1.22 22.70
CA ALA A 387 15.21 0.43 23.71
C ALA A 387 14.77 -0.94 23.14
N ALA A 388 14.29 -0.99 21.90
CA ALA A 388 13.92 -2.23 21.24
C ALA A 388 15.14 -3.14 21.00
N ALA A 389 16.29 -2.57 20.59
CA ALA A 389 17.52 -3.33 20.43
C ALA A 389 17.98 -3.98 21.75
N VAL A 390 17.98 -3.21 22.84
CA VAL A 390 18.33 -3.69 24.18
C VAL A 390 17.32 -4.76 24.65
N TYR A 391 16.04 -4.52 24.47
CA TYR A 391 14.99 -5.46 24.86
C TYR A 391 15.16 -6.84 24.19
N PHE A 392 15.39 -6.86 22.87
CA PHE A 392 15.62 -8.12 22.15
C PHE A 392 16.98 -8.78 22.47
N ALA A 393 17.96 -8.01 22.92
CA ALA A 393 19.25 -8.54 23.36
C ALA A 393 19.16 -9.22 24.75
N VAL A 394 18.38 -8.65 25.67
CA VAL A 394 18.25 -9.12 27.06
C VAL A 394 17.23 -10.24 27.20
N ASP A 395 16.04 -10.12 26.59
CA ASP A 395 14.98 -11.13 26.66
C ASP A 395 14.80 -11.89 25.36
N SER A 396 15.57 -12.99 25.23
CA SER A 396 15.49 -13.88 24.08
C SER A 396 14.14 -14.64 23.96
N ARG A 397 13.36 -14.72 25.04
CA ARG A 397 12.04 -15.39 25.03
C ARG A 397 10.94 -14.42 24.56
N ALA A 398 11.07 -13.15 24.81
CA ALA A 398 10.16 -12.14 24.30
C ALA A 398 10.24 -12.05 22.77
N ALA A 399 11.43 -12.18 22.21
CA ALA A 399 11.65 -12.24 20.77
C ALA A 399 10.87 -13.39 20.09
N ALA A 400 10.83 -14.57 20.74
CA ALA A 400 10.12 -15.74 20.22
C ALA A 400 8.58 -15.67 20.39
N ARG A 401 8.06 -14.83 21.31
CA ARG A 401 6.61 -14.73 21.58
C ARG A 401 5.84 -13.84 20.61
N ILE A 402 6.50 -12.86 19.99
CA ILE A 402 5.82 -11.84 19.18
C ILE A 402 5.62 -12.33 17.75
N VAL A 403 6.56 -13.09 17.22
CA VAL A 403 6.50 -13.69 15.86
C VAL A 403 7.20 -15.04 15.91
N ASP A 404 6.75 -16.04 15.13
CA ASP A 404 7.44 -17.35 14.96
C ASP A 404 8.83 -17.20 14.26
N GLN A 405 9.44 -16.03 14.33
CA GLN A 405 10.71 -15.67 13.71
C GLN A 405 11.73 -15.31 14.79
N ASP A 406 12.99 -15.59 14.53
CA ASP A 406 14.09 -15.19 15.42
C ASP A 406 14.32 -13.67 15.33
N LEU A 407 13.65 -12.91 16.19
CA LEU A 407 13.78 -11.45 16.27
C LEU A 407 15.18 -10.97 16.69
N ARG A 408 16.08 -11.86 17.09
CA ARG A 408 17.50 -11.52 17.31
C ARG A 408 18.14 -10.97 16.04
N GLN A 409 17.67 -11.39 14.87
CA GLN A 409 18.08 -10.83 13.59
C GLN A 409 17.83 -9.32 13.46
N LEU A 410 16.92 -8.75 14.28
CA LEU A 410 16.61 -7.32 14.31
C LEU A 410 17.50 -6.51 15.25
N ILE A 411 18.29 -7.13 16.14
CA ILE A 411 19.16 -6.41 17.10
C ILE A 411 20.14 -5.51 16.35
N LEU A 412 20.86 -6.05 15.36
CA LEU A 412 21.82 -5.28 14.58
C LEU A 412 21.17 -4.12 13.79
N PRO A 413 20.10 -4.33 13.01
CA PRO A 413 19.41 -3.21 12.36
C PRO A 413 18.94 -2.13 13.33
N LEU A 414 18.35 -2.51 14.46
CA LEU A 414 17.89 -1.54 15.48
C LEU A 414 19.07 -0.78 16.10
N ALA A 415 20.20 -1.44 16.37
CA ALA A 415 21.41 -0.80 16.85
C ALA A 415 21.98 0.18 15.83
N ILE A 416 21.99 -0.16 14.53
CA ILE A 416 22.40 0.75 13.45
C ILE A 416 21.55 2.02 13.47
N VAL A 417 20.20 1.88 13.52
CA VAL A 417 19.29 3.02 13.57
C VAL A 417 19.53 3.87 14.82
N ALA A 418 19.72 3.23 15.98
CA ALA A 418 19.96 3.92 17.24
C ALA A 418 21.28 4.72 17.20
N ILE A 419 22.37 4.12 16.76
CA ILE A 419 23.69 4.77 16.71
C ILE A 419 23.72 5.87 15.65
N ALA A 420 23.32 5.56 14.42
CA ALA A 420 23.33 6.53 13.33
C ALA A 420 22.31 7.66 13.56
N GLY A 421 21.14 7.35 14.14
CA GLY A 421 20.16 8.34 14.57
C GLY A 421 20.70 9.26 15.66
N ALA A 422 21.37 8.71 16.68
CA ALA A 422 22.03 9.50 17.72
C ALA A 422 23.13 10.40 17.15
N ALA A 423 23.92 9.90 16.20
CA ALA A 423 24.92 10.70 15.50
C ALA A 423 24.28 11.85 14.69
N ALA A 424 23.20 11.57 13.96
CA ALA A 424 22.45 12.59 13.22
C ALA A 424 21.89 13.67 14.15
N ILE A 425 21.31 13.29 15.29
CA ILE A 425 20.79 14.21 16.31
C ILE A 425 21.91 15.05 16.91
N TRP A 426 23.06 14.43 17.22
CA TRP A 426 24.22 15.13 17.79
C TRP A 426 24.83 16.14 16.80
N LEU A 427 24.93 15.78 15.51
CA LEU A 427 25.50 16.65 14.47
C LEU A 427 24.56 17.83 14.12
N LEU A 428 23.28 17.56 13.97
CA LEU A 428 22.29 18.54 13.48
C LEU A 428 21.70 19.39 14.61
N ARG A 429 21.66 18.87 15.83
CA ARG A 429 21.15 19.54 17.03
C ARG A 429 19.72 20.09 16.86
N GLU A 430 19.19 20.77 17.86
CA GLU A 430 17.85 21.40 17.82
C GLU A 430 17.73 22.48 16.73
N ARG A 431 18.86 23.07 16.31
CA ARG A 431 18.90 24.11 15.29
C ARG A 431 18.39 23.63 13.93
N ASP A 432 18.60 22.36 13.59
CA ASP A 432 18.19 21.73 12.35
C ASP A 432 17.24 20.55 12.60
N GLY A 433 16.29 20.70 13.56
CA GLY A 433 15.41 19.63 14.04
C GLY A 433 14.62 18.92 12.95
N TRP A 434 14.17 19.61 11.90
CA TRP A 434 13.48 19.00 10.77
C TRP A 434 14.41 18.11 9.94
N LEU A 435 15.68 18.53 9.77
CA LEU A 435 16.67 17.70 9.10
C LEU A 435 17.06 16.50 9.95
N ALA A 436 17.16 16.69 11.28
CA ALA A 436 17.39 15.58 12.21
C ALA A 436 16.26 14.53 12.13
N TYR A 437 15.02 14.94 12.07
CA TYR A 437 13.89 14.04 11.90
C TYR A 437 13.93 13.33 10.54
N ALA A 438 14.10 14.07 9.45
CA ALA A 438 14.18 13.51 8.10
C ALA A 438 15.35 12.52 7.94
N ALA A 439 16.53 12.86 8.51
CA ALA A 439 17.70 11.99 8.49
C ALA A 439 17.45 10.70 9.31
N THR A 440 16.91 10.81 10.52
CA THR A 440 16.59 9.64 11.36
C THR A 440 15.56 8.74 10.70
N LEU A 441 14.52 9.32 10.10
CA LEU A 441 13.54 8.57 9.30
C LEU A 441 14.20 7.89 8.09
N GLY A 442 15.05 8.61 7.35
CA GLY A 442 15.79 8.05 6.22
C GLY A 442 16.72 6.90 6.63
N ILE A 443 17.43 7.03 7.75
CA ILE A 443 18.28 5.97 8.32
C ILE A 443 17.42 4.75 8.67
N LEU A 444 16.27 4.93 9.32
CA LEU A 444 15.35 3.84 9.64
C LEU A 444 14.89 3.12 8.37
N LEU A 445 14.45 3.86 7.35
CA LEU A 445 13.95 3.30 6.10
C LEU A 445 15.05 2.63 5.28
N ALA A 446 16.26 3.21 5.23
CA ALA A 446 17.41 2.61 4.56
C ALA A 446 17.86 1.33 5.27
N THR A 447 17.96 1.35 6.61
CA THR A 447 18.31 0.16 7.39
C THR A 447 17.26 -0.93 7.20
N THR A 448 15.97 -0.58 7.18
CA THR A 448 14.89 -1.53 6.88
C THR A 448 15.09 -2.13 5.48
N GLY A 449 15.34 -1.32 4.47
CA GLY A 449 15.50 -1.79 3.09
C GLY A 449 16.77 -2.62 2.85
N PHE A 450 17.92 -2.15 3.30
CA PHE A 450 19.22 -2.78 2.98
C PHE A 450 19.68 -3.82 4.00
N VAL A 451 19.19 -3.76 5.22
CA VAL A 451 19.66 -4.61 6.31
C VAL A 451 18.57 -5.58 6.79
N VAL A 452 17.33 -5.11 7.04
CA VAL A 452 16.24 -5.97 7.52
C VAL A 452 15.73 -6.87 6.41
N TYR A 453 15.37 -6.31 5.25
CA TYR A 453 14.75 -7.08 4.16
C TYR A 453 15.58 -8.31 3.77
N PRO A 454 16.88 -8.21 3.44
CA PRO A 454 17.64 -9.40 3.06
C PRO A 454 17.76 -10.46 4.16
N ARG A 455 17.71 -10.06 5.44
CA ARG A 455 17.86 -10.99 6.57
C ARG A 455 16.64 -11.85 6.83
N ILE A 456 15.45 -11.26 6.69
CA ILE A 456 14.20 -11.95 7.08
C ILE A 456 13.38 -12.39 5.87
N ASP A 457 13.80 -12.05 4.64
CA ASP A 457 13.03 -12.28 3.43
C ASP A 457 12.74 -13.76 3.20
N ALA A 458 13.74 -14.62 3.33
CA ALA A 458 13.60 -16.05 3.05
C ALA A 458 12.53 -16.71 3.93
N ASP A 459 12.47 -16.31 5.21
CA ASP A 459 11.48 -16.81 6.16
C ASP A 459 10.12 -16.11 5.93
N ARG A 460 10.13 -14.79 5.75
CA ARG A 460 8.92 -13.98 5.65
C ARG A 460 8.12 -14.24 4.37
N SER A 461 8.80 -14.54 3.27
CA SER A 461 8.20 -14.88 1.97
C SER A 461 7.81 -16.36 1.85
N GLY A 462 8.20 -17.21 2.80
CA GLY A 462 8.02 -18.65 2.74
C GLY A 462 9.03 -19.35 1.80
N ARG A 463 10.02 -18.63 1.27
CA ARG A 463 11.01 -19.20 0.32
C ARG A 463 11.84 -20.31 0.96
N ALA A 464 12.35 -20.10 2.18
CA ALA A 464 13.13 -21.11 2.90
C ALA A 464 12.29 -22.37 3.20
N PHE A 465 11.03 -22.19 3.56
CA PHE A 465 10.11 -23.30 3.80
C PHE A 465 9.84 -24.09 2.52
N MET A 466 9.47 -23.42 1.42
CA MET A 466 9.18 -24.10 0.16
C MET A 466 10.40 -24.76 -0.46
N ALA A 467 11.61 -24.24 -0.25
CA ALA A 467 12.84 -24.92 -0.67
C ALA A 467 13.02 -26.27 0.03
N ARG A 468 12.74 -26.37 1.35
CA ARG A 468 12.74 -27.65 2.07
C ARG A 468 11.65 -28.61 1.58
N VAL A 469 10.47 -28.08 1.24
CA VAL A 469 9.38 -28.90 0.67
C VAL A 469 9.75 -29.45 -0.70
N GLU A 470 10.35 -28.65 -1.56
CA GLU A 470 10.83 -29.05 -2.89
C GLU A 470 11.89 -30.18 -2.77
N GLU A 471 12.85 -30.02 -1.86
CA GLU A 471 13.89 -31.02 -1.58
C GLU A 471 13.28 -32.34 -1.06
N ALA A 472 12.39 -32.27 -0.06
CA ALA A 472 11.73 -33.45 0.52
C ALA A 472 10.79 -34.14 -0.48
N SER A 473 10.30 -33.47 -1.48
CA SER A 473 9.38 -33.96 -2.50
C SER A 473 10.04 -34.28 -3.85
N ALA A 474 11.37 -34.26 -3.96
CA ALA A 474 12.09 -34.39 -5.23
C ALA A 474 11.77 -35.69 -6.02
N GLY A 475 11.49 -36.81 -5.32
CA GLY A 475 11.11 -38.09 -5.94
C GLY A 475 9.60 -38.25 -6.19
N ILE A 476 8.78 -37.24 -5.91
CA ILE A 476 7.31 -37.33 -5.98
C ILE A 476 6.84 -36.78 -7.34
N ALA A 477 6.01 -37.57 -8.05
CA ALA A 477 5.54 -37.19 -9.38
C ALA A 477 4.60 -35.96 -9.35
N GLU A 478 3.61 -35.96 -8.48
CA GLU A 478 2.62 -34.88 -8.36
C GLU A 478 2.49 -34.43 -6.90
N LEU A 479 2.64 -33.13 -6.66
CA LEU A 479 2.47 -32.50 -5.34
C LEU A 479 1.14 -31.77 -5.27
N GLY A 480 0.38 -31.96 -4.18
CA GLY A 480 -0.80 -31.18 -3.85
C GLY A 480 -0.58 -30.33 -2.59
N LEU A 481 -1.25 -29.20 -2.49
CA LEU A 481 -1.20 -28.30 -1.33
C LEU A 481 -2.58 -28.12 -0.71
N ILE A 482 -2.74 -28.47 0.58
CA ILE A 482 -3.92 -28.18 1.39
C ILE A 482 -3.64 -26.96 2.26
N GLY A 483 -4.56 -26.01 2.32
CA GLY A 483 -4.39 -24.76 3.06
C GLY A 483 -3.34 -23.85 2.44
N ALA A 484 -3.12 -23.98 1.13
CA ALA A 484 -2.14 -23.21 0.39
C ALA A 484 -2.40 -21.71 0.53
N LYS A 485 -1.33 -20.98 0.87
CA LYS A 485 -1.34 -19.53 0.87
C LYS A 485 -0.56 -19.00 -0.31
N GLU A 486 -0.90 -17.80 -0.70
CA GLU A 486 -0.38 -17.16 -1.89
C GLU A 486 1.16 -17.07 -1.91
N GLN A 487 1.80 -16.85 -0.75
CA GLN A 487 3.27 -16.82 -0.69
C GLN A 487 3.90 -18.15 -1.05
N TYR A 488 3.25 -19.30 -0.74
CA TYR A 488 3.79 -20.61 -1.12
C TYR A 488 3.68 -20.84 -2.61
N LEU A 489 2.53 -20.46 -3.22
CA LEU A 489 2.33 -20.58 -4.67
C LEU A 489 3.36 -19.76 -5.46
N LEU A 490 3.76 -18.59 -4.97
CA LEU A 490 4.82 -17.77 -5.60
C LEU A 490 6.21 -18.44 -5.57
N GLN A 491 6.48 -19.31 -4.61
CA GLN A 491 7.78 -19.95 -4.42
C GLN A 491 7.90 -21.31 -5.11
N LEU A 492 6.80 -21.83 -5.67
CA LEU A 492 6.80 -23.10 -6.39
C LEU A 492 7.65 -23.02 -7.66
N ARG A 493 8.37 -24.11 -7.96
CA ARG A 493 9.18 -24.28 -9.18
C ARG A 493 8.63 -25.34 -10.12
N ARG A 494 7.67 -26.14 -9.65
CA ARG A 494 7.02 -27.21 -10.40
C ARG A 494 5.50 -27.06 -10.39
N SER A 495 4.84 -27.71 -11.34
CA SER A 495 3.37 -27.80 -11.34
C SER A 495 2.87 -28.43 -10.04
N THR A 496 1.84 -27.87 -9.46
CA THR A 496 1.31 -28.30 -8.15
C THR A 496 -0.21 -28.19 -8.18
N THR A 497 -0.89 -29.13 -7.52
CA THR A 497 -2.35 -29.10 -7.40
C THR A 497 -2.76 -28.38 -6.13
N ASN A 498 -3.71 -27.46 -6.22
CA ASN A 498 -4.40 -26.86 -5.06
C ASN A 498 -5.90 -27.19 -5.11
N PHE A 499 -6.59 -27.04 -3.99
CA PHE A 499 -7.99 -27.42 -3.82
C PHE A 499 -8.92 -26.24 -3.57
N GLY A 500 -8.52 -25.05 -4.03
CA GLY A 500 -9.28 -23.82 -4.00
C GLY A 500 -8.61 -22.70 -3.20
N HIS A 501 -8.79 -21.47 -3.69
CA HIS A 501 -8.28 -20.27 -3.02
C HIS A 501 -9.10 -19.93 -1.77
N ALA A 502 -8.42 -19.45 -0.70
CA ALA A 502 -9.02 -19.00 0.56
C ALA A 502 -9.73 -20.08 1.41
N ARG A 503 -9.60 -21.36 1.08
CA ARG A 503 -10.21 -22.48 1.84
C ARG A 503 -9.45 -22.85 3.12
N TRP A 504 -8.39 -22.17 3.46
CA TRP A 504 -7.59 -22.40 4.69
C TRP A 504 -8.40 -22.32 6.01
N ARG A 505 -9.70 -21.99 5.96
CA ARG A 505 -10.66 -22.08 7.07
C ARG A 505 -11.54 -23.33 7.03
N GLU A 506 -11.51 -24.05 5.92
CA GLU A 506 -12.29 -25.23 5.64
C GLU A 506 -11.39 -26.49 5.61
N ASP A 507 -10.34 -26.52 6.46
CA ASP A 507 -9.27 -27.53 6.44
C ASP A 507 -9.81 -28.96 6.29
N ALA A 508 -10.95 -29.32 6.90
CA ALA A 508 -11.54 -30.67 6.81
C ALA A 508 -12.19 -30.96 5.45
N ALA A 509 -12.90 -30.00 4.86
CA ALA A 509 -13.53 -30.17 3.53
C ALA A 509 -12.45 -30.19 2.44
N GLU A 510 -11.45 -29.31 2.54
CA GLU A 510 -10.31 -29.29 1.62
C GLU A 510 -9.49 -30.58 1.72
N ALA A 511 -9.33 -31.14 2.94
CA ALA A 511 -8.67 -32.42 3.18
C ALA A 511 -9.42 -33.59 2.54
N ALA A 512 -10.75 -33.58 2.53
CA ALA A 512 -11.54 -34.62 1.86
C ALA A 512 -11.37 -34.57 0.33
N ASP A 513 -11.42 -33.37 -0.28
CA ASP A 513 -11.19 -33.21 -1.71
C ASP A 513 -9.79 -33.67 -2.12
N ALA A 514 -8.78 -33.32 -1.32
CA ALA A 514 -7.41 -33.73 -1.53
C ALA A 514 -7.22 -35.25 -1.34
N SER A 515 -7.96 -35.87 -0.42
CA SER A 515 -7.88 -37.34 -0.20
C SER A 515 -8.41 -38.10 -1.42
N ALA A 516 -9.50 -37.63 -2.03
CA ALA A 516 -10.03 -38.20 -3.26
C ALA A 516 -9.07 -38.02 -4.47
N TRP A 517 -8.34 -36.92 -4.50
CA TRP A 517 -7.30 -36.68 -5.50
C TRP A 517 -6.07 -37.57 -5.27
N LEU A 518 -5.60 -37.73 -4.02
CA LEU A 518 -4.47 -38.57 -3.66
C LEU A 518 -4.72 -40.06 -4.02
N ALA A 519 -5.90 -40.56 -3.68
CA ALA A 519 -6.29 -41.94 -3.94
C ALA A 519 -6.42 -42.29 -5.43
N ALA A 520 -6.58 -41.30 -6.31
CA ALA A 520 -6.83 -41.51 -7.73
C ALA A 520 -5.61 -42.01 -8.51
N ARG A 521 -4.39 -41.73 -8.05
CA ARG A 521 -3.15 -42.15 -8.72
C ARG A 521 -2.03 -42.35 -7.70
N PRO A 522 -1.18 -43.40 -7.88
CA PRO A 522 0.05 -43.56 -7.11
C PRO A 522 1.09 -42.46 -7.44
N GLY A 523 2.08 -42.30 -6.57
CA GLY A 523 3.16 -41.31 -6.78
C GLY A 523 2.80 -39.87 -6.42
N ARG A 524 1.63 -39.64 -5.83
CA ARG A 524 1.20 -38.36 -5.31
C ARG A 524 1.58 -38.15 -3.86
N ALA A 525 1.80 -36.86 -3.51
CA ALA A 525 1.94 -36.42 -2.13
C ALA A 525 1.17 -35.14 -1.88
N LEU A 526 0.89 -34.87 -0.61
CA LEU A 526 0.19 -33.68 -0.14
C LEU A 526 1.04 -32.94 0.89
N LEU A 527 1.24 -31.65 0.70
CA LEU A 527 1.70 -30.74 1.75
C LEU A 527 0.47 -30.21 2.48
N MET A 528 0.39 -30.41 3.80
CA MET A 528 -0.78 -30.06 4.59
C MET A 528 -0.45 -29.61 6.00
N THR A 529 -1.41 -28.96 6.64
CA THR A 529 -1.34 -28.60 8.05
C THR A 529 -1.68 -29.80 8.94
N ARG A 530 -1.32 -29.70 10.23
CA ARG A 530 -1.69 -30.72 11.23
C ARG A 530 -3.19 -30.98 11.29
N THR A 531 -4.01 -29.93 11.21
CA THR A 531 -5.49 -30.06 11.22
C THR A 531 -6.00 -30.91 10.07
N ALA A 532 -5.48 -30.72 8.86
CA ALA A 532 -5.86 -31.51 7.70
C ALA A 532 -5.36 -32.98 7.82
N LEU A 533 -4.16 -33.18 8.36
CA LEU A 533 -3.61 -34.52 8.65
C LEU A 533 -4.52 -35.31 9.59
N GLU A 534 -4.90 -34.70 10.70
CA GLU A 534 -5.78 -35.33 11.71
C GLU A 534 -7.22 -35.55 11.17
N ALA A 535 -7.68 -34.77 10.20
CA ALA A 535 -9.01 -34.90 9.64
C ALA A 535 -9.20 -36.11 8.71
N CYS A 536 -8.21 -36.43 7.85
CA CYS A 536 -8.38 -37.40 6.76
C CYS A 536 -7.17 -38.29 6.47
N PHE A 537 -6.06 -38.24 7.25
CA PHE A 537 -4.81 -38.90 6.90
C PHE A 537 -4.11 -39.56 8.11
N GLN A 538 -4.88 -40.01 9.12
CA GLN A 538 -4.33 -40.54 10.38
C GLN A 538 -3.44 -41.79 10.20
N GLY A 539 -3.70 -42.58 9.15
CA GLY A 539 -2.91 -43.78 8.82
C GLY A 539 -1.80 -43.58 7.77
N ALA A 540 -1.61 -42.37 7.28
CA ALA A 540 -0.68 -42.05 6.21
C ALA A 540 0.76 -41.87 6.73
N THR A 541 1.74 -42.03 5.83
CA THR A 541 3.14 -41.69 6.13
C THR A 541 3.32 -40.19 6.07
N ALA A 542 3.67 -39.58 7.20
CA ALA A 542 3.80 -38.13 7.33
C ALA A 542 5.23 -37.73 7.73
N VAL A 543 5.87 -36.89 6.92
CA VAL A 543 7.17 -36.28 7.21
C VAL A 543 6.92 -34.88 7.77
N ASP A 544 7.45 -34.58 8.95
CA ASP A 544 7.31 -33.27 9.59
C ASP A 544 8.19 -32.22 8.88
N MET A 545 7.56 -31.22 8.26
CA MET A 545 8.22 -30.12 7.57
C MET A 545 8.52 -28.92 8.47
N GLY A 546 8.14 -29.00 9.76
CA GLY A 546 8.33 -27.95 10.74
C GLY A 546 7.20 -26.93 10.80
N ARG A 547 7.48 -25.83 11.52
CA ARG A 547 6.52 -24.72 11.68
C ARG A 547 6.75 -23.66 10.60
N GLU A 548 5.66 -23.19 10.02
CA GLU A 548 5.64 -22.07 9.09
C GLU A 548 4.31 -21.31 9.25
N ASN A 549 4.36 -19.98 9.34
CA ASN A 549 3.20 -19.12 9.48
C ASN A 549 2.23 -19.57 10.60
N ARG A 550 2.76 -19.85 11.80
CA ARG A 550 2.06 -20.31 13.02
C ARG A 550 1.38 -21.68 12.93
N LYS A 551 1.52 -22.40 11.81
CA LYS A 551 1.01 -23.77 11.62
C LYS A 551 2.17 -24.75 11.53
N ARG A 552 1.95 -26.02 11.91
CA ARG A 552 2.87 -27.13 11.68
C ARG A 552 2.47 -27.84 10.40
N TRP A 553 3.44 -28.14 9.57
CA TRP A 553 3.24 -28.66 8.22
C TRP A 553 3.83 -30.05 8.08
N TYR A 554 3.18 -30.87 7.25
CA TYR A 554 3.55 -32.24 6.97
C TYR A 554 3.49 -32.52 5.48
N LEU A 555 4.49 -33.25 4.99
CA LEU A 555 4.45 -33.85 3.65
C LEU A 555 3.94 -35.28 3.82
N VAL A 556 2.82 -35.61 3.21
CA VAL A 556 2.06 -36.84 3.41
C VAL A 556 2.02 -37.62 2.12
N THR A 557 2.32 -38.96 2.25
CA THR A 557 2.22 -39.94 1.19
C THR A 557 1.43 -41.14 1.68
N GLY A 558 0.95 -42.01 0.77
CA GLY A 558 0.22 -43.21 1.09
C GLY A 558 -1.28 -43.08 1.05
N HIS A 559 -1.98 -43.67 2.01
CA HIS A 559 -3.44 -43.79 1.97
C HIS A 559 -4.14 -42.72 2.80
N ALA A 560 -5.23 -42.19 2.26
CA ALA A 560 -6.18 -41.37 3.00
C ALA A 560 -7.29 -42.24 3.62
N ASP A 561 -7.98 -41.72 4.62
CA ASP A 561 -9.12 -42.38 5.25
C ASP A 561 -10.25 -42.61 4.22
N PRO A 562 -10.79 -43.86 4.08
CA PRO A 562 -11.79 -44.17 3.05
C PRO A 562 -13.02 -43.28 3.08
N GLY A 563 -13.54 -42.98 4.27
CA GLY A 563 -14.70 -42.07 4.41
C GLY A 563 -14.43 -40.64 3.99
N CYS A 564 -13.18 -40.16 3.99
CA CYS A 564 -12.81 -38.89 3.41
C CYS A 564 -12.72 -38.96 1.89
N VAL A 565 -12.18 -40.06 1.35
CA VAL A 565 -12.09 -40.28 -0.10
C VAL A 565 -13.48 -40.28 -0.76
N GLU A 566 -14.47 -40.91 -0.10
CA GLU A 566 -15.85 -40.98 -0.58
C GLU A 566 -16.56 -39.59 -0.58
N ARG A 567 -16.26 -38.76 0.42
CA ARG A 567 -16.85 -37.40 0.51
C ARG A 567 -16.15 -36.36 -0.35
N GLY A 568 -14.96 -36.65 -0.84
CA GLY A 568 -14.12 -35.69 -1.54
C GLY A 568 -14.55 -35.46 -2.98
N ASP A 569 -14.51 -34.19 -3.40
CA ASP A 569 -14.83 -33.75 -4.76
C ASP A 569 -13.52 -33.51 -5.56
N ARG A 570 -13.20 -34.45 -6.46
CA ARG A 570 -12.01 -34.34 -7.35
C ARG A 570 -12.09 -33.16 -8.32
N SER A 571 -13.27 -32.66 -8.64
CA SER A 571 -13.43 -31.52 -9.53
C SER A 571 -12.91 -30.21 -8.94
N ARG A 572 -12.66 -30.17 -7.64
CA ARG A 572 -12.03 -29.07 -6.92
C ARG A 572 -10.51 -28.99 -7.10
N ALA A 573 -9.87 -30.06 -7.57
CA ALA A 573 -8.44 -30.06 -7.84
C ALA A 573 -8.12 -29.11 -9.02
N ARG A 574 -7.29 -28.10 -8.76
CA ARG A 574 -6.84 -27.11 -9.75
C ARG A 574 -5.33 -27.23 -9.93
N LEU A 575 -4.90 -27.49 -11.15
CA LEU A 575 -3.49 -27.48 -11.49
C LEU A 575 -3.00 -26.04 -11.55
N TYR A 576 -2.03 -25.70 -10.72
CA TYR A 576 -1.32 -24.43 -10.75
C TYR A 576 0.05 -24.64 -11.42
N LEU A 577 0.30 -23.88 -12.48
CA LEU A 577 1.57 -23.83 -13.20
C LEU A 577 2.32 -22.58 -12.75
N PRO A 578 3.41 -22.69 -11.98
CA PRO A 578 4.19 -21.53 -11.57
C PRO A 578 4.88 -20.89 -12.78
N PRO A 579 5.15 -19.58 -12.75
CA PRO A 579 5.76 -18.85 -13.86
C PRO A 579 7.11 -19.42 -14.30
N ASN A 580 7.84 -20.05 -13.40
CA ASN A 580 9.16 -20.63 -13.65
C ASN A 580 9.12 -22.11 -14.07
N ALA A 581 7.95 -22.75 -14.14
CA ALA A 581 7.83 -24.16 -14.55
C ALA A 581 8.07 -24.38 -16.05
N SER A 582 7.92 -23.36 -16.87
CA SER A 582 8.14 -23.43 -18.31
C SER A 582 9.61 -23.57 -18.74
N LEU A 583 10.55 -23.41 -17.81
CA LEU A 583 11.99 -23.56 -18.07
C LEU A 583 12.52 -24.99 -17.83
N ASN A 584 11.67 -25.90 -17.33
CA ASN A 584 12.07 -27.28 -16.98
C ASN A 584 11.38 -28.37 -17.83
N THR A 585 10.76 -28.04 -18.95
CA THR A 585 10.14 -29.05 -19.85
C THR A 585 11.07 -29.55 -20.94
N ASP A 586 12.32 -29.07 -20.99
CA ASP A 586 13.37 -29.57 -21.89
C ASP A 586 14.50 -30.22 -21.05
N GLY A 587 14.20 -31.42 -20.52
CA GLY A 587 15.20 -32.24 -19.82
C GLY A 587 14.74 -33.68 -19.75
#